data_e1783402bb0cc7a3bf9fd3a5354ab48c
#
_entry.id   e1783402bb0cc7a3bf9fd3a5354ab48c
#
_cell.length_a   1.000
_cell.length_b   1.000
_cell.length_c   1.000
_cell.angle_alpha   90.00
_cell.angle_beta   90.00
_cell.angle_gamma   90.00
#
_symmetry.space_group_name_H-M   'P 1'
#
loop_
_entity.id
_entity.type
_entity.pdbx_description
1 polymer ?
#
loop_
_entity_poly.entity_id
_entity_poly.type
_entity_poly.pdbx_seq_one_letter_code
_entity_poly.pdbx_strand_id
1 'polypeptide(L)'
;MEDNEYYRINISNTENYQTSENVTTEENAIISNDANEFNMEQNPVVGYSEEPLLPLVKACAPLSNILHDLSTYVEIALNETPEVPPDELTIDESAAIRLYTIEWERPHRSLYSMLNYTLKMADREALRPYFKYLKLFLTALVKIPCVPPLTVWRGVTKNLSEEFPPGTVVTWWSFSSCTTSLTVLENNMYLGYTGDRTLFSVEVINGRIIRPHSHFITEDEILLLPGTHMVVQSQLNPAPDLYIVHLKQIIPEETLLEPPFEGAELYPKIKKHWYRKKRFIIPITFMVALVIAAAIIGAIVGMRSAVKKGKFWMIFKLEVKRLL
;
A
#
# COMPACT_ATOMS: atom_id res chain seq x y z
N MET A 1 30.12 23.99 10.67
CA MET A 1 29.43 23.57 9.45
C MET A 1 28.48 22.54 9.94
N GLU A 2 27.26 22.97 10.24
CA GLU A 2 26.16 22.07 10.67
C GLU A 2 25.47 21.65 9.38
N ASP A 3 25.56 20.35 9.11
CA ASP A 3 24.88 19.71 8.01
C ASP A 3 23.39 19.73 8.30
N ASN A 4 22.66 20.64 7.68
CA ASN A 4 21.21 20.66 7.69
C ASN A 4 20.71 19.52 6.79
N GLU A 5 20.61 18.32 7.34
CA GLU A 5 19.87 17.22 6.73
C GLU A 5 18.36 17.54 6.77
N TYR A 6 17.81 17.94 5.64
CA TYR A 6 16.38 18.16 5.47
C TYR A 6 15.67 16.83 5.20
N TYR A 7 14.89 16.37 6.14
CA TYR A 7 14.05 15.18 6.00
C TYR A 7 12.69 15.50 5.35
N ARG A 8 12.26 14.62 4.46
CA ARG A 8 11.15 14.86 3.54
C ARG A 8 9.74 14.43 3.98
N ILE A 9 9.62 13.72 5.08
CA ILE A 9 8.37 13.01 5.45
C ILE A 9 7.17 13.94 5.72
N ASN A 10 7.30 15.27 5.77
CA ASN A 10 6.20 16.14 6.19
C ASN A 10 6.12 17.54 5.56
N ILE A 11 6.61 17.76 4.37
CA ILE A 11 6.70 19.12 3.80
C ILE A 11 5.34 19.74 3.39
N SER A 12 4.24 19.02 3.47
CA SER A 12 2.95 19.52 3.03
C SER A 12 2.24 20.51 3.98
N ASN A 13 2.79 20.80 5.17
CA ASN A 13 2.05 21.55 6.19
C ASN A 13 2.79 22.71 6.88
N THR A 14 3.97 23.13 6.42
CA THR A 14 4.73 24.20 7.12
C THR A 14 4.92 25.47 6.31
N GLU A 15 3.95 25.90 5.55
CA GLU A 15 3.96 27.26 5.01
C GLU A 15 2.92 28.11 5.70
N ASN A 16 3.26 28.62 6.91
CA ASN A 16 2.67 29.85 7.40
C ASN A 16 3.23 31.03 6.61
N TYR A 17 2.69 31.30 5.43
CA TYR A 17 2.79 32.60 4.84
C TYR A 17 1.67 33.51 5.43
N GLN A 18 2.09 34.38 6.33
CA GLN A 18 1.32 35.58 6.58
C GLN A 18 1.27 36.42 5.30
N THR A 19 0.26 36.20 4.50
CA THR A 19 -0.26 37.20 3.57
C THR A 19 -1.77 37.16 3.65
N SER A 20 -2.32 38.18 4.31
CA SER A 20 -3.70 38.68 4.25
C SER A 20 -4.82 37.63 4.26
N GLU A 21 -5.48 37.58 5.41
CA GLU A 21 -6.91 37.30 5.62
C GLU A 21 -7.69 36.95 4.35
N ASN A 22 -8.03 35.68 4.17
CA ASN A 22 -9.20 35.11 3.49
C ASN A 22 -8.98 33.78 2.77
N VAL A 23 -8.04 32.92 3.19
CA VAL A 23 -7.89 31.55 2.63
C VAL A 23 -7.88 30.48 3.74
N THR A 24 -8.75 30.62 4.73
CA THR A 24 -8.77 29.69 5.88
C THR A 24 -9.94 28.69 5.87
N THR A 25 -10.63 28.47 4.75
CA THR A 25 -11.82 27.60 4.76
C THR A 25 -11.81 26.48 3.73
N GLU A 26 -10.80 26.35 2.87
CA GLU A 26 -10.83 25.37 1.77
C GLU A 26 -9.79 24.24 1.85
N GLU A 27 -8.89 24.22 2.84
CA GLU A 27 -7.89 23.16 2.96
C GLU A 27 -8.41 21.84 3.54
N ASN A 28 -9.66 21.78 4.00
CA ASN A 28 -10.23 20.63 4.70
C ASN A 28 -11.17 19.75 3.86
N ALA A 29 -11.38 20.07 2.62
CA ALA A 29 -12.32 19.31 1.80
C ALA A 29 -11.59 18.44 0.81
N ILE A 30 -11.48 17.18 1.04
CA ILE A 30 -11.57 16.03 0.15
C ILE A 30 -10.99 14.82 0.90
N ILE A 31 -11.64 14.50 2.01
CA ILE A 31 -11.78 13.12 2.43
C ILE A 31 -13.22 12.79 2.07
N SER A 32 -13.42 12.09 0.97
CA SER A 32 -14.77 11.65 0.61
C SER A 32 -15.23 10.62 1.64
N ASN A 33 -16.13 11.04 2.53
CA ASN A 33 -16.73 10.18 3.55
C ASN A 33 -17.88 9.31 3.01
N ASP A 34 -18.15 9.34 1.70
CA ASP A 34 -19.25 8.59 1.12
C ASP A 34 -18.79 7.21 0.63
N ALA A 35 -18.96 6.22 1.50
CA ALA A 35 -18.68 4.81 1.23
C ALA A 35 -19.63 4.16 0.21
N ASN A 36 -20.59 4.89 -0.40
CA ASN A 36 -21.66 4.29 -1.20
C ASN A 36 -21.76 4.74 -2.66
N GLU A 37 -20.95 5.72 -3.11
CA GLU A 37 -20.87 6.01 -4.55
C GLU A 37 -19.42 6.33 -4.92
N PHE A 38 -18.66 5.29 -5.27
CA PHE A 38 -17.38 5.46 -5.93
C PHE A 38 -17.65 6.00 -7.34
N ASN A 39 -17.61 7.32 -7.49
CA ASN A 39 -17.73 7.96 -8.79
C ASN A 39 -16.33 7.99 -9.43
N MET A 40 -16.12 7.21 -10.52
CA MET A 40 -14.87 7.22 -11.29
C MET A 40 -14.52 8.62 -11.80
N GLU A 41 -15.50 9.53 -11.91
CA GLU A 41 -15.27 10.94 -12.25
C GLU A 41 -14.46 11.70 -11.20
N GLN A 42 -14.39 11.21 -9.96
CA GLN A 42 -13.60 11.81 -8.86
C GLN A 42 -12.15 11.32 -8.81
N ASN A 43 -11.77 10.31 -9.61
CA ASN A 43 -10.38 9.86 -9.68
C ASN A 43 -9.54 10.85 -10.51
N PRO A 44 -8.67 11.66 -9.90
CA PRO A 44 -7.95 12.71 -10.61
C PRO A 44 -6.92 12.19 -11.61
N VAL A 45 -6.45 10.95 -11.43
CA VAL A 45 -5.36 10.36 -12.22
C VAL A 45 -5.84 9.50 -13.40
N VAL A 46 -7.15 9.40 -13.66
CA VAL A 46 -7.67 8.63 -14.80
C VAL A 46 -7.11 9.15 -16.13
N GLY A 47 -6.56 8.24 -16.95
CA GLY A 47 -6.05 8.51 -18.29
C GLY A 47 -4.56 8.84 -18.35
N TYR A 48 -3.83 8.94 -17.22
CA TYR A 48 -2.38 9.10 -17.26
C TYR A 48 -1.69 7.87 -17.90
N SER A 49 -2.29 6.70 -17.77
CA SER A 49 -1.77 5.44 -18.29
C SER A 49 -1.76 5.38 -19.82
N GLU A 50 -2.56 6.18 -20.48
CA GLU A 50 -2.62 6.31 -21.93
C GLU A 50 -1.46 7.14 -22.51
N GLU A 51 -0.80 7.94 -21.66
CA GLU A 51 0.36 8.73 -22.10
C GLU A 51 1.52 7.82 -22.52
N PRO A 52 2.33 8.25 -23.52
CA PRO A 52 3.50 7.51 -23.91
C PRO A 52 4.57 7.54 -22.80
N LEU A 53 5.29 6.44 -22.61
CA LEU A 53 6.47 6.41 -21.75
C LEU A 53 7.60 7.20 -22.44
N LEU A 54 8.00 8.31 -21.83
CA LEU A 54 8.99 9.25 -22.40
C LEU A 54 10.19 9.37 -21.48
N PRO A 55 11.39 9.73 -22.04
CA PRO A 55 12.53 10.17 -21.24
C PRO A 55 12.15 11.34 -20.33
N LEU A 56 12.81 11.46 -19.16
CA LEU A 56 12.46 12.41 -18.09
C LEU A 56 12.33 13.86 -18.59
N VAL A 57 13.29 14.33 -19.41
CA VAL A 57 13.26 15.69 -19.99
C VAL A 57 11.98 15.95 -20.79
N LYS A 58 11.54 14.97 -21.59
CA LYS A 58 10.31 15.09 -22.39
C LYS A 58 9.05 14.92 -21.53
N ALA A 59 9.09 14.06 -20.54
CA ALA A 59 7.99 13.87 -19.61
C ALA A 59 7.72 15.12 -18.77
N CYS A 60 8.76 15.86 -18.41
CA CYS A 60 8.69 17.10 -17.65
C CYS A 60 8.37 18.35 -18.50
N ALA A 61 8.51 18.28 -19.83
CA ALA A 61 8.32 19.46 -20.70
C ALA A 61 7.00 20.24 -20.48
N PRO A 62 5.83 19.61 -20.25
CA PRO A 62 4.58 20.32 -19.98
C PRO A 62 4.58 21.11 -18.66
N LEU A 63 5.51 20.78 -17.73
CA LEU A 63 5.61 21.39 -16.40
C LEU A 63 6.50 22.65 -16.37
N SER A 64 7.19 22.98 -17.46
CA SER A 64 8.17 24.08 -17.53
C SER A 64 7.56 25.47 -17.23
N ASN A 65 6.26 25.64 -17.47
CA ASN A 65 5.55 26.88 -17.15
C ASN A 65 4.90 26.89 -15.76
N ILE A 66 4.93 25.75 -15.06
CA ILE A 66 4.29 25.55 -13.74
C ILE A 66 5.35 25.58 -12.65
N LEU A 67 6.54 25.01 -12.93
CA LEU A 67 7.59 24.82 -11.96
C LEU A 67 8.80 25.70 -12.31
N HIS A 68 9.27 26.45 -11.31
CA HIS A 68 10.41 27.33 -11.48
C HIS A 68 11.69 26.53 -11.71
N ASP A 69 12.49 26.93 -12.70
CA ASP A 69 13.81 26.35 -13.02
C ASP A 69 13.85 24.82 -13.12
N LEU A 70 12.74 24.24 -13.59
CA LEU A 70 12.57 22.77 -13.69
C LEU A 70 13.72 22.09 -14.45
N SER A 71 14.27 22.75 -15.49
CA SER A 71 15.37 22.18 -16.29
C SER A 71 16.61 21.89 -15.47
N THR A 72 16.99 22.78 -14.56
CA THR A 72 18.12 22.59 -13.65
C THR A 72 17.90 21.40 -12.70
N TYR A 73 16.72 21.28 -12.12
CA TYR A 73 16.40 20.16 -11.23
C TYR A 73 16.31 18.81 -11.97
N VAL A 74 15.83 18.81 -13.22
CA VAL A 74 15.86 17.62 -14.08
C VAL A 74 17.29 17.20 -14.40
N GLU A 75 18.18 18.16 -14.69
CA GLU A 75 19.61 17.89 -14.94
C GLU A 75 20.29 17.35 -13.68
N ILE A 76 20.05 17.93 -12.51
CA ILE A 76 20.57 17.43 -11.22
C ILE A 76 20.10 15.97 -11.01
N ALA A 77 18.81 15.70 -11.19
CA ALA A 77 18.26 14.37 -10.99
C ALA A 77 18.90 13.31 -11.91
N LEU A 78 19.15 13.67 -13.18
CA LEU A 78 19.82 12.79 -14.15
C LEU A 78 21.29 12.57 -13.80
N ASN A 79 22.02 13.64 -13.47
CA ASN A 79 23.46 13.59 -13.18
C ASN A 79 23.77 12.82 -11.88
N GLU A 80 22.91 12.89 -10.88
CA GLU A 80 23.06 12.16 -9.63
C GLU A 80 22.57 10.69 -9.71
N THR A 81 21.88 10.33 -10.78
CA THR A 81 21.40 8.96 -10.97
C THR A 81 22.53 8.06 -11.45
N PRO A 82 22.77 6.89 -10.82
CA PRO A 82 23.78 5.95 -11.25
C PRO A 82 23.57 5.49 -12.70
N GLU A 83 24.66 5.17 -13.42
CA GLU A 83 24.59 4.60 -14.78
C GLU A 83 23.80 3.28 -14.82
N VAL A 84 23.86 2.50 -13.74
CA VAL A 84 23.10 1.27 -13.57
C VAL A 84 22.27 1.40 -12.28
N PRO A 85 21.03 1.94 -12.39
CA PRO A 85 20.15 2.06 -11.24
C PRO A 85 19.74 0.67 -10.72
N PRO A 86 19.47 0.53 -9.39
CA PRO A 86 18.92 -0.70 -8.84
C PRO A 86 17.50 -0.97 -9.35
N ASP A 87 16.93 -2.11 -8.94
CA ASP A 87 15.54 -2.53 -9.23
C ASP A 87 15.20 -2.60 -10.74
N GLU A 88 16.22 -2.81 -11.59
CA GLU A 88 16.10 -2.90 -13.06
C GLU A 88 15.45 -1.64 -13.68
N LEU A 89 15.54 -0.48 -13.00
CA LEU A 89 15.05 0.78 -13.53
C LEU A 89 16.02 1.33 -14.58
N THR A 90 15.46 2.03 -15.57
CA THR A 90 16.26 2.87 -16.47
C THR A 90 16.72 4.13 -15.74
N ILE A 91 17.71 4.83 -16.30
CA ILE A 91 18.19 6.11 -15.76
C ILE A 91 17.02 7.11 -15.64
N ASP A 92 16.19 7.25 -16.67
CA ASP A 92 15.03 8.15 -16.66
C ASP A 92 14.01 7.79 -15.57
N GLU A 93 13.75 6.51 -15.35
CA GLU A 93 12.84 6.03 -14.32
C GLU A 93 13.37 6.31 -12.91
N SER A 94 14.64 6.01 -12.66
CA SER A 94 15.28 6.29 -11.38
C SER A 94 15.39 7.80 -11.13
N ALA A 95 15.78 8.57 -12.15
CA ALA A 95 15.84 10.02 -12.07
C ALA A 95 14.47 10.67 -11.86
N ALA A 96 13.39 10.07 -12.34
CA ALA A 96 12.04 10.56 -12.04
C ALA A 96 11.70 10.45 -10.54
N ILE A 97 12.12 9.38 -9.88
CA ILE A 97 11.98 9.24 -8.41
C ILE A 97 12.87 10.26 -7.70
N ARG A 98 14.11 10.42 -8.14
CA ARG A 98 15.05 11.40 -7.59
C ARG A 98 14.50 12.82 -7.71
N LEU A 99 14.01 13.22 -8.88
CA LEU A 99 13.40 14.53 -9.10
C LEU A 99 12.23 14.80 -8.16
N TYR A 100 11.37 13.77 -7.94
CA TYR A 100 10.28 13.86 -6.96
C TYR A 100 10.78 14.13 -5.55
N THR A 101 11.98 13.66 -5.20
CA THR A 101 12.54 13.78 -3.85
C THR A 101 13.41 15.04 -3.64
N ILE A 102 13.75 15.79 -4.66
CA ILE A 102 14.54 17.02 -4.52
C ILE A 102 13.66 18.14 -3.92
N GLU A 103 14.18 18.76 -2.88
CA GLU A 103 13.64 20.02 -2.34
C GLU A 103 14.17 21.21 -3.15
N TRP A 104 13.30 22.15 -3.44
CA TRP A 104 13.65 23.32 -4.21
C TRP A 104 13.96 24.51 -3.30
N GLU A 105 14.87 25.37 -3.77
CA GLU A 105 15.21 26.57 -3.00
C GLU A 105 13.99 27.49 -2.83
N ARG A 106 13.81 27.96 -1.59
CA ARG A 106 12.73 28.91 -1.27
C ARG A 106 12.93 30.21 -2.06
N PRO A 107 11.86 30.87 -2.52
CA PRO A 107 10.44 30.61 -2.16
C PRO A 107 9.72 29.64 -3.08
N HIS A 108 10.40 28.94 -3.97
CA HIS A 108 9.79 28.11 -4.99
C HIS A 108 9.36 26.75 -4.45
N ARG A 109 8.18 26.30 -4.88
CA ARG A 109 7.64 24.99 -4.49
C ARG A 109 8.23 23.90 -5.38
N SER A 110 8.63 22.79 -4.76
CA SER A 110 9.15 21.63 -5.48
C SER A 110 8.08 20.90 -6.29
N LEU A 111 8.51 20.06 -7.24
CA LEU A 111 7.63 19.15 -7.97
C LEU A 111 6.75 18.34 -7.02
N TYR A 112 7.36 17.77 -5.96
CA TYR A 112 6.65 17.05 -4.91
C TYR A 112 5.50 17.87 -4.31
N SER A 113 5.78 19.09 -3.88
CA SER A 113 4.80 19.97 -3.24
C SER A 113 3.64 20.30 -4.18
N MET A 114 3.96 20.71 -5.42
CA MET A 114 2.95 21.10 -6.42
C MET A 114 2.10 19.91 -6.88
N LEU A 115 2.72 18.78 -7.19
CA LEU A 115 2.01 17.59 -7.63
C LEU A 115 1.05 17.07 -6.54
N ASN A 116 1.53 16.94 -5.30
CA ASN A 116 0.67 16.46 -4.21
C ASN A 116 -0.46 17.44 -3.86
N TYR A 117 -0.22 18.73 -3.95
CA TYR A 117 -1.28 19.74 -3.83
C TYR A 117 -2.36 19.53 -4.90
N THR A 118 -1.97 19.40 -6.17
CA THR A 118 -2.91 19.19 -7.28
C THR A 118 -3.68 17.87 -7.16
N LEU A 119 -3.01 16.81 -6.71
CA LEU A 119 -3.65 15.50 -6.45
C LEU A 119 -4.70 15.59 -5.34
N LYS A 120 -4.42 16.36 -4.25
CA LYS A 120 -5.38 16.58 -3.16
C LYS A 120 -6.61 17.36 -3.59
N MET A 121 -6.43 18.34 -4.46
CA MET A 121 -7.54 19.14 -4.99
C MET A 121 -8.46 18.32 -5.92
N ALA A 122 -8.04 17.13 -6.34
CA ALA A 122 -8.75 16.25 -7.26
C ALA A 122 -9.20 16.91 -8.57
N ASP A 123 -8.53 17.99 -8.96
CA ASP A 123 -8.77 18.70 -10.21
C ASP A 123 -7.99 18.05 -11.35
N ARG A 124 -8.71 17.27 -12.18
CA ARG A 124 -8.13 16.55 -13.29
C ARG A 124 -7.53 17.45 -14.36
N GLU A 125 -8.13 18.59 -14.64
CA GLU A 125 -7.62 19.52 -15.66
C GLU A 125 -6.30 20.16 -15.20
N ALA A 126 -6.21 20.55 -13.93
CA ALA A 126 -4.97 21.04 -13.32
C ALA A 126 -3.89 19.93 -13.25
N LEU A 127 -4.29 18.66 -13.18
CA LEU A 127 -3.38 17.51 -13.13
C LEU A 127 -2.88 17.07 -14.52
N ARG A 128 -3.59 17.38 -15.60
CA ARG A 128 -3.20 16.96 -16.97
C ARG A 128 -1.76 17.25 -17.36
N PRO A 129 -1.18 18.44 -17.06
CA PRO A 129 0.22 18.70 -17.37
C PRO A 129 1.19 17.72 -16.74
N TYR A 130 0.81 17.10 -15.61
CA TYR A 130 1.63 16.12 -14.89
C TYR A 130 1.53 14.70 -15.46
N PHE A 131 0.58 14.38 -16.34
CA PHE A 131 0.30 13.00 -16.77
C PHE A 131 1.52 12.31 -17.40
N LYS A 132 2.29 12.99 -18.23
CA LYS A 132 3.52 12.43 -18.82
C LYS A 132 4.56 12.09 -17.78
N TYR A 133 4.74 12.97 -16.79
CA TYR A 133 5.61 12.70 -15.66
C TYR A 133 5.06 11.58 -14.77
N LEU A 134 3.75 11.59 -14.47
CA LEU A 134 3.09 10.52 -13.71
C LEU A 134 3.24 9.16 -14.39
N LYS A 135 3.14 9.10 -15.72
CA LYS A 135 3.36 7.87 -16.50
C LYS A 135 4.76 7.30 -16.25
N LEU A 136 5.80 8.13 -16.33
CA LEU A 136 7.17 7.71 -16.08
C LEU A 136 7.39 7.34 -14.60
N PHE A 137 6.95 8.19 -13.70
CA PHE A 137 7.14 8.03 -12.25
C PHE A 137 6.43 6.80 -11.70
N LEU A 138 5.15 6.60 -12.06
CA LEU A 138 4.39 5.43 -11.63
C LEU A 138 4.90 4.14 -12.30
N THR A 139 5.40 4.20 -13.54
CA THR A 139 6.09 3.06 -14.16
C THR A 139 7.31 2.65 -13.34
N ALA A 140 8.13 3.60 -12.91
CA ALA A 140 9.27 3.34 -12.05
C ALA A 140 8.85 2.74 -10.71
N LEU A 141 7.90 3.37 -10.02
CA LEU A 141 7.44 2.93 -8.69
C LEU A 141 6.84 1.52 -8.70
N VAL A 142 6.10 1.16 -9.76
CA VAL A 142 5.47 -0.17 -9.84
C VAL A 142 6.48 -1.28 -10.15
N LYS A 143 7.61 -0.96 -10.79
CA LYS A 143 8.73 -1.90 -10.97
C LYS A 143 9.43 -2.22 -9.65
N ILE A 144 9.53 -1.27 -8.72
CA ILE A 144 10.09 -1.49 -7.39
C ILE A 144 9.19 -2.50 -6.64
N PRO A 145 9.76 -3.55 -6.02
CA PRO A 145 8.96 -4.53 -5.27
C PRO A 145 8.12 -3.90 -4.16
N CYS A 146 6.89 -4.40 -3.96
CA CYS A 146 6.11 -4.03 -2.79
C CYS A 146 6.85 -4.43 -1.51
N VAL A 147 6.81 -3.56 -0.49
CA VAL A 147 7.19 -3.97 0.86
C VAL A 147 6.32 -5.13 1.35
N PRO A 148 6.86 -6.06 2.16
CA PRO A 148 6.01 -6.99 2.89
C PRO A 148 5.04 -6.22 3.78
N PRO A 149 3.85 -6.78 4.11
CA PRO A 149 2.93 -6.12 5.03
C PRO A 149 3.63 -5.71 6.32
N LEU A 150 3.62 -4.42 6.61
CA LEU A 150 4.25 -3.83 7.80
C LEU A 150 3.51 -2.55 8.22
N THR A 151 3.82 -2.07 9.41
CA THR A 151 3.32 -0.78 9.90
C THR A 151 4.34 0.32 9.60
N VAL A 152 3.85 1.39 8.99
CA VAL A 152 4.62 2.62 8.74
C VAL A 152 3.97 3.79 9.46
N TRP A 153 4.71 4.87 9.60
CA TRP A 153 4.31 6.03 10.37
C TRP A 153 4.39 7.30 9.52
N ARG A 154 3.45 8.21 9.77
CA ARG A 154 3.44 9.55 9.18
C ARG A 154 2.98 10.55 10.24
N GLY A 155 3.76 11.59 10.48
CA GLY A 155 3.40 12.72 11.35
C GLY A 155 2.76 13.87 10.57
N VAL A 156 1.83 14.58 11.20
CA VAL A 156 1.22 15.80 10.69
C VAL A 156 1.05 16.77 11.85
N THR A 157 1.51 18.01 11.69
CA THR A 157 1.43 19.06 12.71
C THR A 157 0.06 19.76 12.71
N LYS A 158 -1.00 18.98 12.83
CA LYS A 158 -2.40 19.41 12.82
C LYS A 158 -3.27 18.34 13.49
N ASN A 159 -4.34 18.74 14.15
CA ASN A 159 -5.34 17.79 14.62
C ASN A 159 -6.25 17.39 13.45
N LEU A 160 -6.16 16.13 13.05
CA LEU A 160 -7.00 15.52 12.01
C LEU A 160 -7.93 14.43 12.58
N SER A 161 -8.04 14.28 13.89
CA SER A 161 -8.79 13.19 14.50
C SER A 161 -10.27 13.16 14.11
N GLU A 162 -10.90 14.32 13.96
CA GLU A 162 -12.31 14.41 13.56
C GLU A 162 -12.56 13.94 12.11
N GLU A 163 -11.53 14.02 11.26
CA GLU A 163 -11.60 13.62 9.85
C GLU A 163 -11.45 12.10 9.66
N PHE A 164 -11.00 11.38 10.71
CA PHE A 164 -10.74 9.94 10.67
C PHE A 164 -11.49 9.13 11.73
N PRO A 165 -12.83 9.21 11.81
CA PRO A 165 -13.57 8.44 12.81
C PRO A 165 -13.39 6.93 12.59
N PRO A 166 -13.26 6.13 13.69
CA PRO A 166 -13.11 4.67 13.58
C PRO A 166 -14.21 4.02 12.76
N GLY A 167 -13.85 3.07 11.90
CA GLY A 167 -14.75 2.34 11.01
C GLY A 167 -14.98 3.02 9.66
N THR A 168 -14.55 4.26 9.46
CA THR A 168 -14.67 4.92 8.15
C THR A 168 -13.62 4.42 7.17
N VAL A 169 -13.94 4.52 5.89
CA VAL A 169 -13.04 4.23 4.78
C VAL A 169 -12.55 5.54 4.20
N VAL A 170 -11.24 5.62 3.98
CA VAL A 170 -10.59 6.83 3.45
C VAL A 170 -9.67 6.48 2.29
N THR A 171 -9.55 7.39 1.33
CA THR A 171 -8.64 7.24 0.19
C THR A 171 -7.67 8.40 0.15
N TRP A 172 -6.37 8.11 0.18
CA TRP A 172 -5.34 9.13 0.00
C TRP A 172 -4.98 9.24 -1.48
N TRP A 173 -5.33 10.36 -2.09
CA TRP A 173 -5.05 10.62 -3.50
C TRP A 173 -3.65 11.17 -3.77
N SER A 174 -3.00 11.77 -2.77
CA SER A 174 -1.60 12.19 -2.90
C SER A 174 -0.63 11.04 -2.64
N PHE A 175 0.56 11.11 -3.21
CA PHE A 175 1.66 10.30 -2.74
C PHE A 175 1.95 10.61 -1.28
N SER A 176 2.13 9.60 -0.47
CA SER A 176 2.33 9.77 0.97
C SER A 176 3.62 9.12 1.42
N SER A 177 4.58 9.96 1.80
CA SER A 177 5.83 9.55 2.42
C SER A 177 5.59 9.09 3.85
N CYS A 178 6.09 7.91 4.17
CA CYS A 178 6.02 7.29 5.48
C CYS A 178 7.39 6.75 5.89
N THR A 179 7.58 6.52 7.17
CA THR A 179 8.81 5.94 7.72
C THR A 179 8.54 4.71 8.58
N THR A 180 9.51 3.82 8.71
CA THR A 180 9.49 2.75 9.71
C THR A 180 10.08 3.18 11.05
N SER A 181 10.78 4.32 11.11
CA SER A 181 11.46 4.84 12.29
C SER A 181 10.66 5.94 12.98
N LEU A 182 10.18 5.67 14.19
CA LEU A 182 9.50 6.70 15.00
C LEU A 182 10.43 7.83 15.43
N THR A 183 11.74 7.59 15.57
CA THR A 183 12.72 8.61 15.98
C THR A 183 12.84 9.75 14.97
N VAL A 184 12.63 9.47 13.68
CA VAL A 184 12.61 10.49 12.63
C VAL A 184 11.47 11.49 12.87
N LEU A 185 10.34 11.04 13.43
CA LEU A 185 9.16 11.87 13.66
C LEU A 185 9.30 12.80 14.89
N GLU A 186 10.30 12.60 15.74
CA GLU A 186 10.58 13.51 16.86
C GLU A 186 11.04 14.88 16.38
N ASN A 187 11.52 14.99 15.15
CA ASN A 187 11.86 16.28 14.54
C ASN A 187 10.60 17.16 14.42
N ASN A 188 10.73 18.45 14.82
CA ASN A 188 9.65 19.43 14.75
C ASN A 188 9.10 19.67 13.32
N MET A 189 9.82 19.26 12.30
CA MET A 189 9.36 19.31 10.91
C MET A 189 8.28 18.27 10.60
N TYR A 190 8.18 17.20 11.40
CA TYR A 190 7.27 16.09 11.13
C TYR A 190 6.10 16.02 12.12
N LEU A 191 6.40 15.72 13.37
CA LEU A 191 5.43 15.63 14.43
C LEU A 191 5.79 16.59 15.56
N GLY A 192 7.07 16.69 15.93
CA GLY A 192 7.57 17.50 17.01
C GLY A 192 7.04 17.08 18.38
N TYR A 193 7.20 17.98 19.35
CA TYR A 193 6.85 17.71 20.76
C TYR A 193 5.67 18.55 21.27
N THR A 194 5.25 19.58 20.55
CA THR A 194 4.24 20.55 21.02
C THR A 194 3.24 20.92 19.93
N GLY A 195 2.08 21.39 20.32
CA GLY A 195 0.99 21.79 19.45
C GLY A 195 0.16 20.60 18.95
N ASP A 196 -0.93 20.93 18.27
CA ASP A 196 -1.83 19.96 17.66
C ASP A 196 -1.10 19.11 16.62
N ARG A 197 -1.15 17.79 16.77
CA ARG A 197 -0.45 16.86 15.90
C ARG A 197 -1.15 15.52 15.81
N THR A 198 -1.11 14.95 14.62
CA THR A 198 -1.65 13.63 14.35
C THR A 198 -0.55 12.70 13.88
N LEU A 199 -0.43 11.55 14.53
CA LEU A 199 0.44 10.45 14.14
C LEU A 199 -0.41 9.37 13.48
N PHE A 200 -0.22 9.18 12.19
CA PHE A 200 -0.79 8.05 11.47
C PHE A 200 0.08 6.81 11.62
N SER A 201 -0.53 5.72 12.09
CA SER A 201 0.01 4.36 12.11
C SER A 201 -0.68 3.57 11.01
N VAL A 202 0.01 3.23 9.94
CA VAL A 202 -0.59 2.64 8.74
C VAL A 202 -0.09 1.22 8.50
N GLU A 203 -0.98 0.22 8.57
CA GLU A 203 -0.68 -1.14 8.09
C GLU A 203 -0.74 -1.14 6.56
N VAL A 204 0.42 -1.18 5.90
CA VAL A 204 0.52 -1.10 4.44
C VAL A 204 0.75 -2.46 3.80
N ILE A 205 0.34 -2.61 2.54
CA ILE A 205 0.49 -3.83 1.75
C ILE A 205 1.18 -3.60 0.40
N ASN A 206 1.25 -2.35 -0.09
CA ASN A 206 1.85 -2.05 -1.39
C ASN A 206 2.79 -0.83 -1.38
N GLY A 207 3.30 -0.43 -0.23
CA GLY A 207 4.31 0.63 -0.16
C GLY A 207 5.56 0.30 -0.98
N ARG A 208 6.30 1.33 -1.39
CA ARG A 208 7.52 1.21 -2.19
C ARG A 208 8.69 1.85 -1.44
N ILE A 209 9.79 1.10 -1.24
CA ILE A 209 11.02 1.66 -0.69
C ILE A 209 11.71 2.44 -1.81
N ILE A 210 11.76 3.76 -1.70
CA ILE A 210 12.35 4.62 -2.74
C ILE A 210 13.76 5.09 -2.43
N ARG A 211 14.29 4.79 -1.24
CA ARG A 211 15.62 5.19 -0.78
C ARG A 211 16.74 5.01 -1.81
N PRO A 212 16.86 3.88 -2.55
CA PRO A 212 17.95 3.72 -3.52
C PRO A 212 17.90 4.68 -4.70
N HIS A 213 16.75 5.29 -4.95
CA HIS A 213 16.48 6.20 -6.06
C HIS A 213 16.26 7.64 -5.58
N SER A 214 16.19 7.87 -4.26
CA SER A 214 15.95 9.18 -3.67
C SER A 214 17.18 10.08 -3.75
N HIS A 215 16.95 11.39 -3.74
CA HIS A 215 18.00 12.38 -3.50
C HIS A 215 18.52 12.28 -2.05
N PHE A 216 17.63 11.95 -1.09
CA PHE A 216 17.96 11.75 0.33
C PHE A 216 18.20 10.27 0.63
N ILE A 217 19.42 9.80 0.46
CA ILE A 217 19.80 8.38 0.63
C ILE A 217 19.82 7.91 2.10
N THR A 218 19.74 8.84 3.05
CA THR A 218 19.75 8.54 4.50
C THR A 218 18.37 8.20 5.04
N GLU A 219 17.30 8.47 4.30
CA GLU A 219 15.93 8.29 4.74
C GLU A 219 15.37 6.92 4.35
N ASP A 220 14.85 6.19 5.35
CA ASP A 220 14.08 4.97 5.10
C ASP A 220 12.64 5.32 4.69
N GLU A 221 12.52 5.96 3.52
CA GLU A 221 11.25 6.43 2.98
C GLU A 221 10.50 5.30 2.28
N ILE A 222 9.25 5.08 2.76
CA ILE A 222 8.28 4.22 2.11
C ILE A 222 7.19 5.10 1.51
N LEU A 223 7.10 5.08 0.18
CA LEU A 223 6.12 5.87 -0.54
C LEU A 223 4.84 5.07 -0.78
N LEU A 224 3.70 5.63 -0.37
CA LEU A 224 2.38 5.12 -0.70
C LEU A 224 1.89 5.78 -1.99
N LEU A 225 1.26 4.97 -2.85
CA LEU A 225 0.78 5.42 -4.15
C LEU A 225 -0.54 6.20 -4.04
N PRO A 226 -0.87 7.08 -5.00
CA PRO A 226 -2.19 7.68 -5.11
C PRO A 226 -3.29 6.62 -5.16
N GLY A 227 -4.44 6.91 -4.55
CA GLY A 227 -5.53 5.95 -4.43
C GLY A 227 -5.26 4.88 -3.35
N THR A 228 -4.36 5.14 -2.38
CA THR A 228 -4.19 4.26 -1.22
C THR A 228 -5.46 4.25 -0.40
N HIS A 229 -6.14 3.09 -0.41
CA HIS A 229 -7.46 2.89 0.18
C HIS A 229 -7.33 2.21 1.54
N MET A 230 -7.94 2.79 2.58
CA MET A 230 -7.71 2.38 3.96
C MET A 230 -8.97 2.45 4.78
N VAL A 231 -9.02 1.62 5.82
CA VAL A 231 -10.05 1.69 6.86
C VAL A 231 -9.44 2.21 8.16
N VAL A 232 -10.11 3.14 8.82
CA VAL A 232 -9.73 3.63 10.15
C VAL A 232 -10.07 2.55 11.17
N GLN A 233 -9.05 1.96 11.80
CA GLN A 233 -9.22 0.88 12.78
C GLN A 233 -9.54 1.42 14.17
N SER A 234 -8.78 2.42 14.60
CA SER A 234 -8.92 2.99 15.94
C SER A 234 -8.26 4.36 16.03
N GLN A 235 -8.62 5.08 17.08
CA GLN A 235 -7.95 6.31 17.48
C GLN A 235 -7.55 6.25 18.95
N LEU A 236 -6.48 6.95 19.29
CA LEU A 236 -5.99 7.10 20.65
C LEU A 236 -5.47 8.54 20.84
N ASN A 237 -5.79 9.14 21.99
CA ASN A 237 -5.23 10.41 22.42
C ASN A 237 -4.40 10.15 23.69
N PRO A 238 -3.09 9.82 23.55
CA PRO A 238 -2.25 9.43 24.67
C PRO A 238 -1.70 10.63 25.47
N ALA A 239 -1.75 11.82 24.91
CA ALA A 239 -1.28 13.06 25.53
C ALA A 239 -2.06 14.26 25.00
N PRO A 240 -2.07 15.42 25.68
CA PRO A 240 -2.63 16.65 25.14
C PRO A 240 -2.08 16.92 23.74
N ASP A 241 -2.94 17.34 22.82
CA ASP A 241 -2.61 17.75 21.45
C ASP A 241 -1.91 16.66 20.59
N LEU A 242 -1.91 15.39 21.04
CA LEU A 242 -1.37 14.26 20.28
C LEU A 242 -2.47 13.22 19.99
N TYR A 243 -2.79 13.06 18.73
CA TYR A 243 -3.78 12.12 18.24
C TYR A 243 -3.10 11.03 17.42
N ILE A 244 -3.34 9.76 17.77
CA ILE A 244 -2.83 8.61 17.00
C ILE A 244 -4.02 8.00 16.27
N VAL A 245 -3.91 7.93 14.94
CA VAL A 245 -4.92 7.31 14.07
C VAL A 245 -4.33 6.05 13.46
N HIS A 246 -4.94 4.90 13.76
CA HIS A 246 -4.51 3.63 13.20
C HIS A 246 -5.33 3.32 11.93
N LEU A 247 -4.64 3.20 10.82
CA LEU A 247 -5.18 2.92 9.49
C LEU A 247 -4.72 1.54 9.01
N LYS A 248 -5.60 0.86 8.31
CA LYS A 248 -5.27 -0.41 7.66
C LYS A 248 -5.58 -0.32 6.17
N GLN A 249 -4.56 -0.51 5.36
CA GLN A 249 -4.73 -0.55 3.92
C GLN A 249 -5.53 -1.78 3.52
N ILE A 250 -6.49 -1.58 2.63
CA ILE A 250 -7.31 -2.63 2.03
C ILE A 250 -7.18 -2.55 0.50
N ILE A 251 -7.36 -3.67 -0.17
CA ILE A 251 -7.43 -3.69 -1.64
C ILE A 251 -8.86 -3.28 -2.00
N PRO A 252 -9.05 -2.17 -2.73
CA PRO A 252 -10.38 -1.76 -3.17
C PRO A 252 -10.98 -2.77 -4.15
N GLU A 253 -12.30 -2.87 -4.22
CA GLU A 253 -13.00 -3.75 -5.16
C GLU A 253 -12.77 -3.30 -6.60
N GLU A 254 -12.74 -1.99 -6.84
CA GLU A 254 -12.41 -1.40 -8.12
C GLU A 254 -10.99 -0.81 -8.10
N THR A 255 -10.32 -0.83 -9.25
CA THR A 255 -8.95 -0.30 -9.36
C THR A 255 -8.98 1.23 -9.31
N LEU A 256 -8.49 1.80 -8.21
CA LEU A 256 -8.43 3.26 -8.02
C LEU A 256 -7.27 3.92 -8.80
N LEU A 257 -6.18 3.22 -9.00
CA LEU A 257 -5.03 3.67 -9.78
C LEU A 257 -4.88 2.75 -10.99
N GLU A 258 -4.95 3.32 -12.19
CA GLU A 258 -4.71 2.56 -13.42
C GLU A 258 -3.30 1.98 -13.44
N PRO A 259 -3.12 0.71 -13.86
CA PRO A 259 -1.78 0.17 -14.09
C PRO A 259 -1.02 1.00 -15.14
N PRO A 260 0.22 1.42 -14.88
CA PRO A 260 0.98 2.26 -15.84
C PRO A 260 1.37 1.52 -17.13
N PHE A 261 1.36 0.20 -17.13
CA PHE A 261 1.60 -0.65 -18.29
C PHE A 261 0.90 -2.01 -18.11
N GLU A 262 0.71 -2.74 -19.21
CA GLU A 262 0.10 -4.06 -19.17
C GLU A 262 0.90 -5.04 -18.33
N GLY A 263 0.24 -5.70 -17.38
CA GLY A 263 0.88 -6.63 -16.44
C GLY A 263 1.54 -5.98 -15.22
N ALA A 264 1.43 -4.65 -15.06
CA ALA A 264 1.91 -3.96 -13.86
C ALA A 264 1.16 -4.40 -12.60
N GLU A 265 1.90 -4.73 -11.54
CA GLU A 265 1.34 -5.21 -10.27
C GLU A 265 1.34 -4.10 -9.22
N LEU A 266 0.18 -3.49 -9.00
CA LEU A 266 0.00 -2.45 -8.00
C LEU A 266 0.00 -3.00 -6.57
N TYR A 267 -0.45 -4.24 -6.39
CA TYR A 267 -0.53 -4.94 -5.11
C TYR A 267 0.27 -6.24 -5.15
N PRO A 268 0.81 -6.70 -4.01
CA PRO A 268 1.52 -7.97 -3.98
C PRO A 268 0.57 -9.11 -4.32
N LYS A 269 1.02 -10.07 -5.13
CA LYS A 269 0.28 -11.31 -5.36
C LYS A 269 0.03 -11.99 -4.03
N ILE A 270 -1.21 -12.00 -3.57
CA ILE A 270 -1.62 -12.78 -2.40
C ILE A 270 -1.44 -14.25 -2.79
N LYS A 271 -0.31 -14.83 -2.41
CA LYS A 271 -0.14 -16.28 -2.46
C LYS A 271 -1.23 -16.85 -1.55
N LYS A 272 -2.40 -17.21 -2.12
CA LYS A 272 -3.41 -17.98 -1.37
C LYS A 272 -2.66 -19.18 -0.81
N HIS A 273 -2.51 -19.23 0.51
CA HIS A 273 -1.88 -20.33 1.20
C HIS A 273 -2.79 -21.56 1.05
N TRP A 274 -2.77 -22.15 -0.14
CA TRP A 274 -3.47 -23.40 -0.47
C TRP A 274 -3.03 -24.55 0.47
N TYR A 275 -1.80 -24.47 1.01
CA TYR A 275 -1.27 -25.39 1.99
C TYR A 275 -2.05 -25.44 3.32
N ARG A 276 -2.69 -24.35 3.76
CA ARG A 276 -3.47 -24.40 5.01
C ARG A 276 -4.70 -25.29 4.89
N LYS A 277 -5.40 -25.28 3.76
CA LYS A 277 -6.54 -26.20 3.51
C LYS A 277 -6.09 -27.63 3.32
N LYS A 278 -4.98 -27.90 2.61
CA LYS A 278 -4.45 -29.26 2.44
C LYS A 278 -3.96 -29.87 3.75
N ARG A 279 -3.39 -29.10 4.67
CA ARG A 279 -2.89 -29.60 5.96
C ARG A 279 -4.00 -30.17 6.86
N PHE A 280 -5.25 -29.77 6.66
CA PHE A 280 -6.41 -30.31 7.38
C PHE A 280 -7.21 -31.31 6.53
N ILE A 281 -7.29 -31.13 5.22
CA ILE A 281 -8.06 -32.02 4.34
C ILE A 281 -7.38 -33.39 4.23
N ILE A 282 -6.06 -33.44 4.07
CA ILE A 282 -5.31 -34.71 3.93
C ILE A 282 -5.45 -35.61 5.16
N PRO A 283 -5.24 -35.15 6.41
CA PRO A 283 -5.43 -36.04 7.56
C PRO A 283 -6.92 -36.43 7.78
N ILE A 284 -7.87 -35.57 7.44
CA ILE A 284 -9.29 -35.91 7.55
C ILE A 284 -9.69 -36.96 6.55
N THR A 285 -9.26 -36.86 5.28
CA THR A 285 -9.53 -37.88 4.25
C THR A 285 -8.87 -39.21 4.57
N PHE A 286 -7.66 -39.19 5.13
CA PHE A 286 -6.95 -40.38 5.56
C PHE A 286 -7.63 -41.07 6.75
N MET A 287 -8.10 -40.28 7.73
CA MET A 287 -8.89 -40.80 8.86
C MET A 287 -10.21 -41.45 8.40
N VAL A 288 -10.92 -40.81 7.49
CA VAL A 288 -12.17 -41.35 6.92
C VAL A 288 -11.91 -42.66 6.18
N ALA A 289 -10.84 -42.74 5.39
CA ALA A 289 -10.46 -43.98 4.70
C ALA A 289 -10.12 -45.10 5.67
N LEU A 290 -9.40 -44.82 6.77
CA LEU A 290 -9.09 -45.79 7.81
C LEU A 290 -10.38 -46.32 8.51
N VAL A 291 -11.33 -45.47 8.81
CA VAL A 291 -12.62 -45.83 9.42
C VAL A 291 -13.40 -46.78 8.48
N ILE A 292 -13.47 -46.44 7.18
CA ILE A 292 -14.12 -47.29 6.17
C ILE A 292 -13.42 -48.64 6.05
N ALA A 293 -12.09 -48.64 5.99
CA ALA A 293 -11.33 -49.90 5.93
C ALA A 293 -11.55 -50.79 7.16
N ALA A 294 -11.57 -50.20 8.37
CA ALA A 294 -11.86 -50.92 9.61
C ALA A 294 -13.28 -51.51 9.62
N ALA A 295 -14.27 -50.75 9.13
CA ALA A 295 -15.65 -51.24 9.01
C ALA A 295 -15.78 -52.40 8.04
N ILE A 296 -15.10 -52.34 6.89
CA ILE A 296 -15.07 -53.45 5.90
C ILE A 296 -14.41 -54.68 6.50
N ILE A 297 -13.26 -54.52 7.17
CA ILE A 297 -12.56 -55.66 7.83
C ILE A 297 -13.45 -56.29 8.92
N GLY A 298 -14.09 -55.43 9.74
CA GLY A 298 -15.04 -55.89 10.77
C GLY A 298 -16.22 -56.69 10.20
N ALA A 299 -16.80 -56.24 9.08
CA ALA A 299 -17.86 -56.92 8.38
C ALA A 299 -17.40 -58.28 7.83
N ILE A 300 -16.20 -58.37 7.23
CA ILE A 300 -15.63 -59.61 6.69
C ILE A 300 -15.35 -60.62 7.81
N VAL A 301 -14.77 -60.18 8.93
CA VAL A 301 -14.51 -61.00 10.10
C VAL A 301 -15.81 -61.50 10.73
N GLY A 302 -16.82 -60.62 10.86
CA GLY A 302 -18.14 -60.96 11.33
C GLY A 302 -18.82 -62.04 10.46
N MET A 303 -18.80 -61.88 9.13
CA MET A 303 -19.33 -62.89 8.22
C MET A 303 -18.61 -64.23 8.30
N ARG A 304 -17.25 -64.23 8.39
CA ARG A 304 -16.48 -65.46 8.56
C ARG A 304 -16.79 -66.15 9.88
N SER A 305 -17.01 -65.41 10.95
CA SER A 305 -17.41 -65.95 12.26
C SER A 305 -18.84 -66.54 12.20
N ALA A 306 -19.79 -65.87 11.53
CA ALA A 306 -21.14 -66.37 11.34
C ALA A 306 -21.17 -67.65 10.50
N VAL A 307 -20.37 -67.70 9.42
CA VAL A 307 -20.24 -68.91 8.58
C VAL A 307 -19.63 -70.07 9.35
N LYS A 308 -18.62 -69.83 10.21
CA LYS A 308 -18.05 -70.86 11.08
C LYS A 308 -19.06 -71.43 12.09
N LYS A 309 -19.84 -70.52 12.72
CA LYS A 309 -20.94 -70.90 13.66
C LYS A 309 -22.03 -71.65 12.93
N GLY A 310 -22.43 -71.22 11.74
CA GLY A 310 -23.42 -71.95 10.94
C GLY A 310 -22.99 -73.32 10.55
N LYS A 311 -21.71 -73.56 10.12
CA LYS A 311 -21.12 -74.84 9.85
C LYS A 311 -21.03 -75.71 11.09
N PHE A 312 -20.67 -75.18 12.23
CA PHE A 312 -20.66 -75.87 13.51
C PHE A 312 -22.04 -76.40 13.90
N TRP A 313 -23.07 -75.57 13.79
CA TRP A 313 -24.46 -75.98 14.07
C TRP A 313 -24.96 -77.06 13.08
N MET A 314 -24.57 -76.99 11.83
CA MET A 314 -24.93 -77.97 10.81
C MET A 314 -24.27 -79.32 11.06
N ILE A 315 -22.98 -79.28 11.43
CA ILE A 315 -22.25 -80.56 11.82
C ILE A 315 -22.83 -81.10 13.12
N PHE A 316 -23.10 -80.31 14.11
CA PHE A 316 -23.72 -80.68 15.37
C PHE A 316 -25.12 -81.31 15.16
N LYS A 317 -25.95 -80.73 14.29
CA LYS A 317 -27.24 -81.29 13.91
C LYS A 317 -27.17 -82.64 13.18
N LEU A 318 -26.18 -82.80 12.36
CA LEU A 318 -25.92 -84.06 11.66
C LEU A 318 -25.44 -85.15 12.62
N GLU A 319 -24.56 -84.84 13.57
CA GLU A 319 -24.05 -85.74 14.58
C GLU A 319 -25.14 -86.24 15.54
N VAL A 320 -26.01 -85.28 16.00
CA VAL A 320 -27.16 -85.66 16.84
C VAL A 320 -28.20 -86.47 16.12
N LYS A 321 -28.42 -86.32 14.81
CA LYS A 321 -29.27 -87.15 13.98
C LYS A 321 -28.69 -88.56 13.73
N ARG A 322 -27.41 -88.77 13.95
CA ARG A 322 -26.74 -90.03 13.81
C ARG A 322 -26.72 -90.92 15.11
N LEU A 323 -26.98 -90.19 16.25
CA LEU A 323 -27.01 -90.76 17.59
C LEU A 323 -28.42 -91.05 18.10
N LEU A 324 -29.46 -90.59 17.40
CA LEU A 324 -30.86 -90.93 17.54
C LEU A 324 -31.31 -91.92 16.43
#